data_1208db6f036510ace1a6ac8e5cc243bf
#
_entry.id   1208db6f036510ace1a6ac8e5cc243bf
#
_cell.length_a   1.000
_cell.length_b   1.000
_cell.length_c   1.000
_cell.angle_alpha   90.00
_cell.angle_beta   90.00
_cell.angle_gamma   90.00
#
_symmetry.space_group_name_H-M   'P 1'
#
loop_
_entity.id
_entity.type
_entity.pdbx_description
1 polymer ?
#
loop_
_entity_poly.entity_id
_entity_poly.type
_entity_poly.pdbx_seq_one_letter_code
_entity_poly.pdbx_strand_id
1 'polypeptide(L)'
;MRVGIGYDIHRFDGRRPLKLGGITIPAARGLAGHSDADVLLHAVADAILGAVGAPDLGEQFPPSDPRWRGADSRVFVRRARALARRKGWTIGNVDATVVADTPTLVGYKARMSRAIGKLLDVEPKRVSVKAKTTEGFAPGSGGIAAHAVVLLRPVQGSGFRVRGKREGTKR
;
A
#
# COMPACT_ATOMS: atom_id res chain seq x y z
N MET A 1 13.77 0.51 -13.51
CA MET A 1 12.57 0.96 -12.80
C MET A 1 11.49 -0.11 -12.89
N ARG A 2 10.64 -0.24 -11.87
CA ARG A 2 9.46 -1.11 -11.86
C ARG A 2 8.27 -0.34 -11.34
N VAL A 3 7.09 -0.65 -11.82
CA VAL A 3 5.82 -0.07 -11.38
C VAL A 3 4.93 -1.20 -10.86
N GLY A 4 4.21 -0.93 -9.79
CA GLY A 4 3.15 -1.81 -9.30
C GLY A 4 1.91 -1.01 -8.96
N ILE A 5 0.77 -1.65 -9.11
CA ILE A 5 -0.54 -1.14 -8.70
C ILE A 5 -1.09 -2.03 -7.60
N GLY A 6 -1.75 -1.43 -6.63
CA GLY A 6 -2.53 -2.12 -5.60
C GLY A 6 -3.90 -1.49 -5.48
N TYR A 7 -4.87 -2.32 -5.18
CA TYR A 7 -6.26 -1.94 -4.93
C TYR A 7 -6.78 -2.76 -3.76
N ASP A 8 -7.50 -2.11 -2.85
CA ASP A 8 -8.22 -2.80 -1.79
C ASP A 8 -9.51 -2.06 -1.44
N ILE A 9 -10.47 -2.78 -0.91
CA ILE A 9 -11.77 -2.23 -0.48
C ILE A 9 -12.25 -2.94 0.77
N HIS A 10 -12.67 -2.17 1.77
CA HIS A 10 -13.23 -2.66 3.01
C HIS A 10 -14.56 -1.99 3.33
N ARG A 11 -15.54 -2.79 3.75
CA ARG A 11 -16.82 -2.29 4.25
C ARG A 11 -16.65 -1.68 5.65
N PHE A 12 -17.53 -0.75 6.03
CA PHE A 12 -17.57 -0.26 7.41
C PHE A 12 -18.00 -1.35 8.39
N ASP A 13 -17.36 -1.32 9.57
CA ASP A 13 -17.73 -2.12 10.74
C ASP A 13 -17.70 -1.20 11.97
N GLY A 14 -18.83 -0.99 12.62
CA GLY A 14 -18.97 -0.05 13.75
C GLY A 14 -18.17 -0.39 15.01
N ARG A 15 -17.40 -1.48 15.03
CA ARG A 15 -16.82 -2.05 16.25
C ARG A 15 -15.38 -1.63 16.53
N ARG A 16 -14.72 -0.91 15.65
CA ARG A 16 -13.30 -0.54 15.79
C ARG A 16 -13.00 0.88 15.31
N PRO A 17 -11.87 1.49 15.76
CA PRO A 17 -11.42 2.77 15.23
C PRO A 17 -11.12 2.70 13.74
N LEU A 18 -11.37 3.78 12.99
CA LEU A 18 -10.95 3.89 11.60
C LEU A 18 -9.44 4.09 11.54
N LYS A 19 -8.75 3.12 10.93
CA LYS A 19 -7.32 3.21 10.56
C LYS A 19 -7.20 3.45 9.07
N LEU A 20 -6.40 4.44 8.67
CA LEU A 20 -6.20 4.75 7.27
C LEU A 20 -4.84 5.43 7.05
N GLY A 21 -4.00 4.82 6.20
CA GLY A 21 -2.66 5.32 5.91
C GLY A 21 -1.73 5.36 7.12
N GLY A 22 -1.89 4.41 8.05
CA GLY A 22 -1.07 4.28 9.25
C GLY A 22 -1.42 5.25 10.38
N ILE A 23 -2.56 5.95 10.29
CA ILE A 23 -3.06 6.86 11.33
C ILE A 23 -4.49 6.50 11.74
N THR A 24 -4.87 6.88 12.96
CA THR A 24 -6.27 6.82 13.39
C THR A 24 -6.99 8.10 12.96
N ILE A 25 -8.17 7.94 12.37
CA ILE A 25 -9.05 9.02 11.95
C ILE A 25 -10.30 8.99 12.81
N PRO A 26 -10.70 10.10 13.46
CA PRO A 26 -11.96 10.18 14.15
C PRO A 26 -13.13 9.91 13.18
N ALA A 27 -13.89 8.86 13.44
CA ALA A 27 -15.04 8.46 12.65
C ALA A 27 -15.99 7.64 13.51
N ALA A 28 -17.28 7.67 13.17
CA ALA A 28 -18.30 6.91 13.87
C ALA A 28 -18.12 5.37 13.69
N ARG A 29 -17.48 4.94 12.58
CA ARG A 29 -17.25 3.54 12.26
C ARG A 29 -15.86 3.34 11.69
N GLY A 30 -15.22 2.21 12.01
CA GLY A 30 -14.02 1.73 11.35
C GLY A 30 -14.33 0.75 10.23
N LEU A 31 -13.30 0.11 9.70
CA LEU A 31 -13.42 -0.85 8.60
C LEU A 31 -13.37 -2.30 9.10
N ALA A 32 -14.08 -3.19 8.43
CA ALA A 32 -14.03 -4.62 8.67
C ALA A 32 -12.77 -5.23 8.07
N GLY A 33 -12.17 -6.21 8.75
CA GLY A 33 -11.03 -6.95 8.25
C GLY A 33 -10.38 -7.80 9.35
N HIS A 34 -9.53 -8.72 8.95
CA HIS A 34 -8.78 -9.59 9.87
C HIS A 34 -7.69 -8.85 10.64
N SER A 35 -6.98 -7.93 9.96
CA SER A 35 -5.99 -7.01 10.55
C SER A 35 -6.70 -5.80 11.18
N ASP A 36 -6.02 -4.68 11.32
CA ASP A 36 -6.62 -3.39 11.68
C ASP A 36 -7.41 -2.74 10.52
N ALA A 37 -7.49 -3.41 9.38
CA ALA A 37 -8.24 -3.04 8.18
C ALA A 37 -7.86 -1.67 7.58
N ASP A 38 -6.59 -1.28 7.65
CA ASP A 38 -6.10 -0.08 6.96
C ASP A 38 -6.00 -0.34 5.43
N VAL A 39 -7.11 -0.08 4.74
CA VAL A 39 -7.27 -0.34 3.31
C VAL A 39 -6.22 0.39 2.44
N LEU A 40 -5.75 1.57 2.88
CA LEU A 40 -4.72 2.31 2.15
C LEU A 40 -3.34 1.66 2.29
N LEU A 41 -2.98 1.18 3.48
CA LEU A 41 -1.74 0.43 3.67
C LEU A 41 -1.75 -0.92 2.96
N HIS A 42 -2.90 -1.58 2.87
CA HIS A 42 -3.05 -2.82 2.08
C HIS A 42 -2.79 -2.55 0.60
N ALA A 43 -3.43 -1.53 0.02
CA ALA A 43 -3.19 -1.15 -1.38
C ALA A 43 -1.72 -0.78 -1.64
N VAL A 44 -1.06 -0.07 -0.70
CA VAL A 44 0.38 0.25 -0.82
C VAL A 44 1.24 -1.00 -0.75
N ALA A 45 0.93 -1.95 0.15
CA ALA A 45 1.67 -3.21 0.25
C ALA A 45 1.56 -4.02 -1.04
N ASP A 46 0.35 -4.17 -1.59
CA ASP A 46 0.11 -4.88 -2.85
C ASP A 46 0.80 -4.22 -4.04
N ALA A 47 0.80 -2.89 -4.11
CA ALA A 47 1.54 -2.18 -5.14
C ALA A 47 3.05 -2.50 -5.09
N ILE A 48 3.64 -2.59 -3.90
CA ILE A 48 5.06 -2.96 -3.73
C ILE A 48 5.29 -4.41 -4.14
N LEU A 49 4.43 -5.33 -3.69
CA LEU A 49 4.52 -6.77 -3.98
C LEU A 49 4.39 -7.02 -5.48
N GLY A 50 3.39 -6.45 -6.13
CA GLY A 50 3.18 -6.56 -7.58
C GLY A 50 4.37 -6.01 -8.38
N ALA A 51 4.95 -4.86 -7.96
CA ALA A 51 6.12 -4.29 -8.62
C ALA A 51 7.33 -5.24 -8.64
N VAL A 52 7.47 -6.13 -7.66
CA VAL A 52 8.57 -7.11 -7.58
C VAL A 52 8.18 -8.52 -8.04
N GLY A 53 6.96 -8.69 -8.60
CA GLY A 53 6.46 -10.00 -9.04
C GLY A 53 6.35 -10.99 -7.89
N ALA A 54 5.87 -10.56 -6.75
CA ALA A 54 5.57 -11.40 -5.60
C ALA A 54 4.07 -11.71 -5.54
N PRO A 55 3.66 -12.77 -4.84
CA PRO A 55 2.27 -13.02 -4.51
C PRO A 55 1.64 -11.85 -3.77
N ASP A 56 0.32 -11.70 -3.86
CA ASP A 56 -0.40 -10.61 -3.24
C ASP A 56 -0.41 -10.68 -1.69
N LEU A 57 -1.01 -9.68 -1.07
CA LEU A 57 -1.07 -9.56 0.38
C LEU A 57 -1.84 -10.72 1.01
N GLY A 58 -2.94 -11.15 0.40
CA GLY A 58 -3.77 -12.24 0.90
C GLY A 58 -3.08 -13.60 0.87
N GLU A 59 -2.27 -13.85 -0.14
CA GLU A 59 -1.44 -15.06 -0.24
C GLU A 59 -0.28 -15.06 0.77
N GLN A 60 0.37 -13.91 1.00
CA GLN A 60 1.49 -13.81 1.93
C GLN A 60 1.09 -13.73 3.40
N PHE A 61 -0.11 -13.21 3.67
CA PHE A 61 -0.65 -13.01 5.01
C PHE A 61 -2.11 -13.52 5.07
N PRO A 62 -2.31 -14.84 4.86
CA PRO A 62 -3.64 -15.39 4.72
C PRO A 62 -4.50 -15.11 5.95
N PRO A 63 -5.77 -14.70 5.76
CA PRO A 63 -6.68 -14.41 6.87
C PRO A 63 -6.99 -15.64 7.74
N SER A 64 -6.75 -16.85 7.24
CA SER A 64 -6.84 -18.09 8.01
C SER A 64 -5.72 -18.24 9.05
N ASP A 65 -4.60 -17.52 8.91
CA ASP A 65 -3.48 -17.58 9.86
C ASP A 65 -3.76 -16.68 11.07
N PRO A 66 -3.91 -17.26 12.28
CA PRO A 66 -4.24 -16.50 13.49
C PRO A 66 -3.20 -15.43 13.87
N ARG A 67 -1.96 -15.53 13.37
CA ARG A 67 -0.90 -14.53 13.61
C ARG A 67 -1.25 -13.15 13.08
N TRP A 68 -2.13 -13.07 12.08
CA TRP A 68 -2.52 -11.81 11.46
C TRP A 68 -3.82 -11.22 11.98
N ARG A 69 -4.49 -11.92 12.91
CA ARG A 69 -5.72 -11.41 13.54
C ARG A 69 -5.41 -10.16 14.35
N GLY A 70 -6.05 -9.05 13.98
CA GLY A 70 -5.82 -7.74 14.62
C GLY A 70 -4.44 -7.14 14.38
N ALA A 71 -3.63 -7.72 13.48
CA ALA A 71 -2.31 -7.21 13.15
C ALA A 71 -2.37 -5.77 12.63
N ASP A 72 -1.39 -4.98 13.01
CA ASP A 72 -1.19 -3.62 12.48
C ASP A 72 -0.71 -3.69 11.02
N SER A 73 -1.47 -3.12 10.08
CA SER A 73 -1.16 -3.16 8.64
C SER A 73 0.19 -2.53 8.28
N ARG A 74 0.78 -1.74 9.16
CA ARG A 74 2.16 -1.26 9.02
C ARG A 74 3.17 -2.41 8.93
N VAL A 75 2.88 -3.56 9.51
CA VAL A 75 3.73 -4.77 9.43
C VAL A 75 3.78 -5.27 7.99
N PHE A 76 2.67 -5.28 7.28
CA PHE A 76 2.59 -5.75 5.89
C PHE A 76 3.40 -4.86 4.96
N VAL A 77 3.24 -3.54 5.09
CA VAL A 77 4.03 -2.56 4.31
C VAL A 77 5.53 -2.72 4.55
N ARG A 78 5.95 -2.87 5.82
CA ARG A 78 7.37 -3.11 6.16
C ARG A 78 7.91 -4.40 5.55
N ARG A 79 7.12 -5.47 5.55
CA ARG A 79 7.52 -6.76 4.95
C ARG A 79 7.59 -6.68 3.43
N ALA A 80 6.61 -6.05 2.78
CA ALA A 80 6.64 -5.80 1.34
C ALA A 80 7.88 -4.98 0.93
N ARG A 81 8.16 -3.89 1.66
CA ARG A 81 9.38 -3.08 1.47
C ARG A 81 10.66 -3.91 1.65
N ALA A 82 10.74 -4.70 2.72
CA ALA A 82 11.90 -5.55 2.98
C ALA A 82 12.12 -6.58 1.86
N LEU A 83 11.03 -7.17 1.32
CA LEU A 83 11.09 -8.07 0.18
C LEU A 83 11.60 -7.35 -1.07
N ALA A 84 11.07 -6.16 -1.38
CA ALA A 84 11.56 -5.35 -2.49
C ALA A 84 13.06 -5.06 -2.36
N ARG A 85 13.53 -4.69 -1.16
CA ARG A 85 14.94 -4.43 -0.90
C ARG A 85 15.82 -5.66 -1.10
N ARG A 86 15.39 -6.85 -0.64
CA ARG A 86 16.11 -8.12 -0.88
C ARG A 86 16.22 -8.46 -2.37
N LYS A 87 15.23 -8.04 -3.17
CA LYS A 87 15.24 -8.21 -4.64
C LYS A 87 16.01 -7.08 -5.36
N GLY A 88 16.72 -6.20 -4.65
CA GLY A 88 17.53 -5.13 -5.21
C GLY A 88 16.77 -3.85 -5.56
N TRP A 89 15.56 -3.65 -5.00
CA TRP A 89 14.69 -2.51 -5.29
C TRP A 89 14.45 -1.63 -4.07
N THR A 90 14.32 -0.33 -4.28
CA THR A 90 13.93 0.66 -3.27
C THR A 90 12.77 1.50 -3.78
N ILE A 91 12.02 2.09 -2.86
CA ILE A 91 10.86 2.93 -3.21
C ILE A 91 11.34 4.22 -3.86
N GLY A 92 10.79 4.54 -5.02
CA GLY A 92 10.96 5.82 -5.71
C GLY A 92 9.95 6.85 -5.24
N ASN A 93 8.68 6.54 -5.43
CA ASN A 93 7.53 7.32 -4.96
C ASN A 93 6.29 6.45 -4.85
N VAL A 94 5.28 6.97 -4.18
CA VAL A 94 3.92 6.41 -4.09
C VAL A 94 2.93 7.48 -4.48
N ASP A 95 1.95 7.12 -5.30
CA ASP A 95 0.76 7.91 -5.58
C ASP A 95 -0.48 7.08 -5.23
N ALA A 96 -1.30 7.57 -4.31
CA ALA A 96 -2.45 6.85 -3.81
C ALA A 96 -3.73 7.71 -3.84
N THR A 97 -4.86 7.06 -4.07
CA THR A 97 -6.18 7.67 -4.03
C THR A 97 -7.08 6.85 -3.11
N VAL A 98 -7.69 7.51 -2.16
CA VAL A 98 -8.73 6.94 -1.29
C VAL A 98 -10.08 7.43 -1.77
N VAL A 99 -11.03 6.52 -1.92
CA VAL A 99 -12.43 6.81 -2.27
C VAL A 99 -13.28 6.57 -1.03
N ALA A 100 -13.87 7.64 -0.48
CA ALA A 100 -14.67 7.61 0.73
C ALA A 100 -15.65 8.79 0.75
N ASP A 101 -16.93 8.51 0.94
CA ASP A 101 -17.94 9.56 1.12
C ASP A 101 -17.90 10.11 2.56
N THR A 102 -17.50 9.28 3.51
CA THR A 102 -17.35 9.63 4.93
C THR A 102 -16.19 8.83 5.56
N PRO A 103 -15.43 9.40 6.51
CA PRO A 103 -15.38 10.82 6.90
C PRO A 103 -14.65 11.68 5.86
N THR A 104 -14.76 12.99 5.97
CA THR A 104 -13.97 13.94 5.17
C THR A 104 -12.47 13.77 5.46
N LEU A 105 -11.67 13.51 4.43
CA LEU A 105 -10.25 13.14 4.56
C LEU A 105 -9.26 14.30 4.29
N VAL A 106 -9.75 15.50 3.90
CA VAL A 106 -8.90 16.62 3.48
C VAL A 106 -7.84 16.97 4.53
N GLY A 107 -8.22 17.07 5.81
CA GLY A 107 -7.32 17.42 6.91
C GLY A 107 -6.31 16.32 7.29
N TYR A 108 -6.46 15.11 6.76
CA TYR A 108 -5.65 13.95 7.14
C TYR A 108 -4.61 13.56 6.10
N LYS A 109 -4.74 14.02 4.83
CA LYS A 109 -3.86 13.63 3.71
C LYS A 109 -2.36 13.82 4.02
N ALA A 110 -1.97 14.98 4.52
CA ALA A 110 -0.57 15.26 4.86
C ALA A 110 -0.04 14.36 6.00
N ARG A 111 -0.90 13.99 6.96
CA ARG A 111 -0.54 13.07 8.05
C ARG A 111 -0.35 11.64 7.52
N MET A 112 -1.23 11.17 6.64
CA MET A 112 -1.10 9.88 5.95
C MET A 112 0.18 9.82 5.10
N SER A 113 0.46 10.86 4.29
CA SER A 113 1.70 10.93 3.49
C SER A 113 2.95 10.83 4.36
N ARG A 114 2.99 11.53 5.50
CA ARG A 114 4.11 11.43 6.46
C ARG A 114 4.24 10.04 7.07
N ALA A 115 3.13 9.44 7.48
CA ALA A 115 3.13 8.11 8.09
C ALA A 115 3.61 7.04 7.10
N ILE A 116 3.09 7.06 5.87
CA ILE A 116 3.49 6.14 4.79
C ILE A 116 4.96 6.38 4.43
N GLY A 117 5.39 7.65 4.29
CA GLY A 117 6.79 7.99 4.00
C GLY A 117 7.75 7.41 5.04
N LYS A 118 7.42 7.51 6.33
CA LYS A 118 8.19 6.90 7.42
C LYS A 118 8.24 5.37 7.33
N LEU A 119 7.14 4.71 6.98
CA LEU A 119 7.10 3.26 6.79
C LEU A 119 7.96 2.80 5.63
N LEU A 120 7.96 3.57 4.55
CA LEU A 120 8.67 3.27 3.31
C LEU A 120 10.12 3.77 3.31
N ASP A 121 10.52 4.54 4.34
CA ASP A 121 11.85 5.18 4.42
C ASP A 121 12.13 6.09 3.23
N VAL A 122 11.16 6.94 2.94
CA VAL A 122 11.23 7.98 1.92
C VAL A 122 10.73 9.30 2.47
N GLU A 123 11.17 10.40 1.87
CA GLU A 123 10.67 11.72 2.23
C GLU A 123 9.15 11.82 1.98
N PRO A 124 8.39 12.50 2.84
CA PRO A 124 6.94 12.66 2.68
C PRO A 124 6.51 13.22 1.31
N LYS A 125 7.33 14.08 0.70
CA LYS A 125 7.06 14.65 -0.65
C LYS A 125 7.05 13.60 -1.77
N ARG A 126 7.56 12.39 -1.51
CA ARG A 126 7.50 11.24 -2.44
C ARG A 126 6.23 10.40 -2.28
N VAL A 127 5.35 10.79 -1.36
CA VAL A 127 4.09 10.10 -1.11
C VAL A 127 2.95 11.08 -1.35
N SER A 128 2.19 10.87 -2.40
CA SER A 128 0.95 11.59 -2.68
C SER A 128 -0.24 10.80 -2.15
N VAL A 129 -1.14 11.45 -1.40
CA VAL A 129 -2.43 10.88 -1.01
C VAL A 129 -3.54 11.83 -1.44
N LYS A 130 -4.40 11.32 -2.34
CA LYS A 130 -5.59 12.00 -2.82
C LYS A 130 -6.83 11.39 -2.16
N ALA A 131 -7.84 12.19 -1.93
CA ALA A 131 -9.14 11.73 -1.47
C ALA A 131 -10.20 12.12 -2.50
N LYS A 132 -11.11 11.20 -2.77
CA LYS A 132 -12.26 11.34 -3.65
C LYS A 132 -13.51 10.84 -2.97
N THR A 133 -14.66 11.35 -3.37
CA THR A 133 -15.97 10.79 -3.06
C THR A 133 -16.42 9.88 -4.18
N THR A 134 -17.52 9.16 -3.99
CA THR A 134 -18.21 8.42 -5.05
C THR A 134 -19.06 9.33 -5.93
N GLU A 135 -19.16 10.63 -5.62
CA GLU A 135 -20.05 11.61 -6.30
C GLU A 135 -21.51 11.14 -6.33
N GLY A 136 -21.93 10.35 -5.33
CA GLY A 136 -23.28 9.80 -5.26
C GLY A 136 -23.53 8.59 -6.17
N PHE A 137 -22.53 8.14 -6.93
CA PHE A 137 -22.66 6.95 -7.79
C PHE A 137 -22.92 5.67 -6.99
N ALA A 138 -22.37 5.59 -5.78
CA ALA A 138 -22.64 4.53 -4.82
C ALA A 138 -23.14 5.12 -3.50
N PRO A 139 -24.37 5.67 -3.45
CA PRO A 139 -24.88 6.35 -2.28
C PRO A 139 -24.91 5.40 -1.08
N GLY A 140 -24.45 5.90 0.06
CA GLY A 140 -24.32 5.10 1.27
C GLY A 140 -23.24 4.05 1.19
N SER A 141 -22.15 4.32 0.44
CA SER A 141 -21.04 3.38 0.28
C SER A 141 -20.70 2.76 1.63
N GLY A 142 -20.93 1.44 1.73
CA GLY A 142 -20.75 0.67 2.95
C GLY A 142 -19.27 0.54 3.34
N GLY A 143 -18.34 1.35 2.76
CA GLY A 143 -16.92 1.17 2.98
C GLY A 143 -16.03 2.25 2.38
N ILE A 144 -14.74 1.95 2.35
CA ILE A 144 -13.68 2.78 1.76
C ILE A 144 -12.88 1.91 0.81
N ALA A 145 -12.57 2.45 -0.38
CA ALA A 145 -11.64 1.86 -1.33
C ALA A 145 -10.35 2.67 -1.41
N ALA A 146 -9.25 2.01 -1.75
CA ALA A 146 -7.97 2.64 -1.99
C ALA A 146 -7.27 2.06 -3.22
N HIS A 147 -6.65 2.93 -4.00
CA HIS A 147 -5.73 2.60 -5.06
C HIS A 147 -4.34 3.13 -4.71
N ALA A 148 -3.31 2.38 -5.04
CA ALA A 148 -1.94 2.84 -4.91
C ALA A 148 -1.11 2.46 -6.14
N VAL A 149 -0.25 3.37 -6.58
CA VAL A 149 0.79 3.09 -7.57
C VAL A 149 2.14 3.34 -6.91
N VAL A 150 3.06 2.39 -7.06
CA VAL A 150 4.41 2.49 -6.52
C VAL A 150 5.41 2.41 -7.66
N LEU A 151 6.35 3.36 -7.70
CA LEU A 151 7.54 3.29 -8.53
C LEU A 151 8.70 2.76 -7.71
N LEU A 152 9.36 1.72 -8.19
CA LEU A 152 10.60 1.20 -7.62
C LEU A 152 11.81 1.57 -8.48
N ARG A 153 12.93 1.83 -7.81
CA ARG A 153 14.24 2.09 -8.42
C ARG A 153 15.25 1.04 -7.95
N PRO A 154 16.29 0.72 -8.74
CA PRO A 154 17.38 -0.11 -8.26
C PRO A 154 18.01 0.49 -6.98
N VAL A 155 18.43 -0.36 -6.06
CA VAL A 155 19.26 0.07 -4.93
C VAL A 155 20.59 0.54 -5.48
N GLN A 156 21.01 1.77 -5.14
CA GLN A 156 22.33 2.29 -5.54
C GLN A 156 23.43 1.42 -4.93
N GLY A 157 24.38 0.97 -5.77
CA GLY A 157 25.51 0.13 -5.34
C GLY A 157 25.25 -1.38 -5.43
N SER A 158 24.03 -1.85 -5.69
CA SER A 158 23.81 -3.24 -6.10
C SER A 158 24.17 -3.35 -7.58
N GLY A 159 25.38 -3.85 -7.89
CA GLY A 159 25.81 -4.15 -9.24
C GLY A 159 24.96 -5.27 -9.86
N PHE A 160 23.72 -4.93 -10.25
CA PHE A 160 22.88 -5.82 -11.05
C PHE A 160 23.44 -5.83 -12.47
N ARG A 161 24.49 -6.66 -12.70
CA ARG A 161 24.95 -6.97 -14.05
C ARG A 161 23.84 -7.77 -14.73
N VAL A 162 23.13 -7.13 -15.66
CA VAL A 162 22.39 -7.87 -16.69
C VAL A 162 23.41 -8.73 -17.42
N ARG A 163 23.38 -10.04 -17.21
CA ARG A 163 24.12 -10.97 -18.07
C ARG A 163 23.49 -10.91 -19.46
N GLY A 164 24.00 -10.05 -20.30
CA GLY A 164 23.79 -10.09 -21.73
C GLY A 164 24.35 -11.43 -22.24
N LYS A 165 23.49 -12.28 -22.79
CA LYS A 165 23.94 -13.40 -23.63
C LYS A 165 24.73 -12.79 -24.76
N ARG A 166 26.04 -13.03 -24.78
CA ARG A 166 26.84 -12.91 -25.99
C ARG A 166 26.46 -14.07 -26.88
N GLU A 167 25.64 -13.81 -27.89
CA GLU A 167 25.54 -14.73 -29.01
C GLU A 167 26.90 -14.78 -29.71
N GLY A 168 27.55 -15.92 -29.59
CA GLY A 168 28.79 -16.18 -30.27
C GLY A 168 28.50 -16.43 -31.75
N THR A 169 28.85 -15.45 -32.59
CA THR A 169 28.97 -15.64 -34.04
C THR A 169 30.11 -16.62 -34.28
N LYS A 170 29.79 -17.87 -34.60
CA LYS A 170 30.75 -18.79 -35.22
C LYS A 170 30.71 -18.56 -36.73
N ARG A 171 31.86 -18.24 -37.26
CA ARG A 171 32.18 -18.33 -38.71
C ARG A 171 32.35 -19.80 -39.10
#